data_d170478a538b5042297230e8eb7ab14e
#
_entry.id   d170478a538b5042297230e8eb7ab14e
#
_cell.length_a   1.000
_cell.length_b   1.000
_cell.length_c   1.000
_cell.angle_alpha   90.00
_cell.angle_beta   90.00
_cell.angle_gamma   90.00
#
_symmetry.space_group_name_H-M   'P 1'
#
loop_
_entity.id
_entity.type
_entity.pdbx_description
1 polymer ?
#
loop_
_entity_poly.entity_id
_entity_poly.type
_entity_poly.pdbx_seq_one_letter_code
_entity_poly.pdbx_strand_id
1 'polypeptide(L)'
;MPVARYLCIFINVGLGEGAPAIGVPFFWPSAAMPNTVIDSWSSMVFLKFNGAKFSATDYPVLAKVFPLLVLPEARGDFIRIWDDGRGVDSGRALLSAQSDDFKTHEHKILGLNGSGSNVVFGTVSNASPLYTSGVSQPGGSALPAFQNPGGTETRPRNIAFNFLVRAK
;
A
#
# COMPACT_ATOMS: atom_id res chain seq x y z
N MET A 1 -20.51 30.53 29.44
CA MET A 1 -21.23 29.46 28.75
C MET A 1 -21.38 29.76 27.25
N PRO A 2 -20.44 29.49 26.39
CA PRO A 2 -20.67 29.62 24.95
C PRO A 2 -20.62 28.32 24.15
N VAL A 3 -20.39 27.14 24.78
CA VAL A 3 -20.17 25.88 24.07
C VAL A 3 -21.42 25.39 23.32
N ALA A 4 -22.59 25.60 23.83
CA ALA A 4 -23.84 25.13 23.22
C ALA A 4 -24.19 25.80 21.87
N ARG A 5 -23.75 27.05 21.63
CA ARG A 5 -24.07 27.77 20.38
C ARG A 5 -23.25 27.32 19.21
N TYR A 6 -21.99 26.92 19.42
CA TYR A 6 -21.12 26.42 18.35
C TYR A 6 -21.52 25.01 17.93
N LEU A 7 -21.93 24.16 18.88
CA LEU A 7 -22.42 22.82 18.60
C LEU A 7 -23.65 22.84 17.66
N CYS A 8 -24.60 23.76 17.87
CA CYS A 8 -25.77 23.94 17.01
C CYS A 8 -25.42 24.31 15.56
N ILE A 9 -24.38 25.11 15.33
CA ILE A 9 -23.98 25.49 13.96
C ILE A 9 -23.41 24.30 13.22
N PHE A 10 -22.55 23.51 13.83
CA PHE A 10 -21.98 22.32 13.22
C PHE A 10 -23.03 21.24 12.90
N ILE A 11 -24.00 21.04 13.77
CA ILE A 11 -25.12 20.11 13.53
C ILE A 11 -25.99 20.61 12.38
N ASN A 12 -26.31 21.89 12.30
CA ASN A 12 -27.18 22.46 11.29
C ASN A 12 -26.57 22.55 9.89
N VAL A 13 -25.24 22.57 9.77
CA VAL A 13 -24.54 22.54 8.47
C VAL A 13 -24.09 21.12 8.08
N GLY A 14 -24.48 20.10 8.83
CA GLY A 14 -24.18 18.70 8.52
C GLY A 14 -22.70 18.30 8.65
N LEU A 15 -21.88 19.14 9.32
CA LEU A 15 -20.45 18.87 9.50
C LEU A 15 -20.17 17.94 10.69
N GLY A 16 -21.16 17.69 11.56
CA GLY A 16 -20.95 16.92 12.79
C GLY A 16 -19.85 17.54 13.65
N GLU A 17 -19.25 16.77 14.54
CA GLU A 17 -18.06 17.17 15.29
C GLU A 17 -16.79 16.91 14.44
N GLY A 18 -16.61 17.66 13.33
CA GLY A 18 -15.43 17.56 12.49
C GLY A 18 -15.38 16.32 11.58
N ALA A 19 -16.53 15.75 11.22
CA ALA A 19 -16.58 14.64 10.27
C ALA A 19 -15.96 15.03 8.91
N PRO A 20 -15.22 14.12 8.25
CA PRO A 20 -14.68 14.38 6.93
C PRO A 20 -15.79 14.65 5.92
N ALA A 21 -15.53 15.48 4.91
CA ALA A 21 -16.46 15.70 3.83
C ALA A 21 -16.70 14.40 3.04
N ILE A 22 -17.88 14.28 2.38
CA ILE A 22 -18.16 13.12 1.53
C ILE A 22 -17.11 13.03 0.41
N GLY A 23 -16.56 11.82 0.22
CA GLY A 23 -15.55 11.56 -0.80
C GLY A 23 -14.11 11.79 -0.38
N VAL A 24 -13.86 12.39 0.81
CA VAL A 24 -12.50 12.55 1.35
C VAL A 24 -12.08 11.28 2.08
N PRO A 25 -11.01 10.59 1.65
CA PRO A 25 -10.49 9.41 2.34
C PRO A 25 -9.78 9.77 3.64
N PHE A 26 -9.84 8.88 4.62
CA PHE A 26 -9.13 9.05 5.90
C PHE A 26 -8.75 7.71 6.54
N PHE A 27 -7.75 7.74 7.43
CA PHE A 27 -7.33 6.59 8.21
C PHE A 27 -8.12 6.48 9.50
N TRP A 28 -8.57 5.26 9.82
CA TRP A 28 -9.36 4.98 11.01
C TRP A 28 -8.75 3.84 11.85
N PRO A 29 -8.45 4.05 13.14
CA PRO A 29 -7.64 3.12 13.94
C PRO A 29 -8.44 1.96 14.57
N SER A 30 -9.78 1.92 14.41
CA SER A 30 -10.64 0.94 15.07
C SER A 30 -11.25 -0.06 14.08
N ALA A 31 -11.55 -1.27 14.54
CA ALA A 31 -12.33 -2.26 13.79
C ALA A 31 -13.82 -1.85 13.70
N ALA A 32 -14.35 -1.18 14.73
CA ALA A 32 -15.70 -0.62 14.72
C ALA A 32 -15.78 0.59 13.78
N MET A 33 -16.87 0.72 13.05
CA MET A 33 -17.05 1.84 12.11
C MET A 33 -17.29 3.17 12.85
N PRO A 34 -16.87 4.32 12.32
CA PRO A 34 -16.99 5.61 13.00
C PRO A 34 -18.41 5.93 13.49
N ASN A 35 -19.42 5.65 12.68
CA ASN A 35 -20.83 5.90 13.01
C ASN A 35 -21.39 4.97 14.11
N THR A 36 -20.66 3.95 14.51
CA THR A 36 -21.05 3.08 15.64
C THR A 36 -20.36 3.45 16.94
N VAL A 37 -19.39 4.36 16.89
CA VAL A 37 -18.55 4.75 18.04
C VAL A 37 -18.73 6.22 18.39
N ILE A 38 -19.02 7.06 17.40
CA ILE A 38 -19.20 8.50 17.57
C ILE A 38 -20.67 8.84 17.37
N ASP A 39 -21.36 9.17 18.44
CA ASP A 39 -22.81 9.42 18.46
C ASP A 39 -23.23 10.49 17.46
N SER A 40 -22.48 11.58 17.35
CA SER A 40 -22.74 12.67 16.41
C SER A 40 -22.61 12.26 14.94
N TRP A 41 -21.98 11.10 14.66
CA TRP A 41 -21.81 10.54 13.32
C TRP A 41 -22.75 9.37 13.03
N SER A 42 -23.66 9.02 13.93
CA SER A 42 -24.54 7.84 13.84
C SER A 42 -25.42 7.81 12.59
N SER A 43 -25.76 8.97 12.03
CA SER A 43 -26.53 9.09 10.78
C SER A 43 -25.68 9.07 9.51
N MET A 44 -24.35 9.07 9.64
CA MET A 44 -23.41 9.06 8.51
C MET A 44 -23.13 7.64 8.05
N VAL A 45 -22.73 7.49 6.80
CA VAL A 45 -22.31 6.22 6.23
C VAL A 45 -20.84 6.30 5.82
N PHE A 46 -20.07 5.33 6.26
CA PHE A 46 -18.66 5.19 5.91
C PHE A 46 -18.45 3.88 5.16
N LEU A 47 -17.69 3.91 4.07
CA LEU A 47 -17.33 2.76 3.27
C LEU A 47 -15.83 2.50 3.34
N LYS A 48 -15.44 1.24 3.21
CA LYS A 48 -14.03 0.80 3.19
C LYS A 48 -13.49 0.78 1.78
N PHE A 49 -12.21 1.09 1.61
CA PHE A 49 -11.47 0.88 0.37
C PHE A 49 -11.09 -0.60 0.24
N ASN A 50 -12.06 -1.41 -0.21
CA ASN A 50 -11.98 -2.87 -0.29
C ASN A 50 -12.44 -3.45 -1.62
N GLY A 51 -12.39 -2.66 -2.69
CA GLY A 51 -12.82 -3.08 -4.02
C GLY A 51 -14.35 -3.16 -4.20
N ALA A 52 -15.14 -2.79 -3.20
CA ALA A 52 -16.59 -2.94 -3.27
C ALA A 52 -17.25 -1.91 -4.19
N LYS A 53 -18.29 -2.36 -4.90
CA LYS A 53 -19.19 -1.49 -5.66
C LYS A 53 -20.17 -0.80 -4.71
N PHE A 54 -20.61 0.39 -5.09
CA PHE A 54 -21.62 1.13 -4.37
C PHE A 54 -22.69 1.70 -5.35
N SER A 55 -23.84 2.08 -4.80
CA SER A 55 -24.97 2.60 -5.57
C SER A 55 -24.86 4.11 -5.76
N ALA A 56 -24.95 4.59 -7.01
CA ALA A 56 -25.02 6.02 -7.30
C ALA A 56 -26.29 6.69 -6.77
N THR A 57 -27.40 5.93 -6.67
CA THR A 57 -28.67 6.41 -6.12
C THR A 57 -28.58 6.65 -4.63
N ASP A 58 -27.91 5.75 -3.90
CA ASP A 58 -27.76 5.86 -2.44
C ASP A 58 -26.70 6.88 -2.05
N TYR A 59 -25.65 7.04 -2.88
CA TYR A 59 -24.49 7.90 -2.62
C TYR A 59 -24.14 8.82 -3.80
N PRO A 60 -25.07 9.74 -4.16
CA PRO A 60 -24.92 10.55 -5.39
C PRO A 60 -23.73 11.52 -5.37
N VAL A 61 -23.33 11.99 -4.19
CA VAL A 61 -22.14 12.85 -4.05
C VAL A 61 -20.86 12.03 -4.19
N LEU A 62 -20.80 10.85 -3.57
CA LEU A 62 -19.66 9.95 -3.69
C LEU A 62 -19.48 9.48 -5.16
N ALA A 63 -20.57 9.26 -5.89
CA ALA A 63 -20.55 8.88 -7.31
C ALA A 63 -19.88 9.94 -8.21
N LYS A 64 -19.90 11.22 -7.81
CA LYS A 64 -19.17 12.28 -8.53
C LYS A 64 -17.66 12.19 -8.31
N VAL A 65 -17.23 11.69 -7.14
CA VAL A 65 -15.80 11.52 -6.80
C VAL A 65 -15.26 10.22 -7.39
N PHE A 66 -16.08 9.14 -7.39
CA PHE A 66 -15.72 7.84 -7.92
C PHE A 66 -16.71 7.43 -9.04
N PRO A 67 -16.56 7.94 -10.27
CA PRO A 67 -17.53 7.73 -11.35
C PRO A 67 -17.69 6.27 -11.79
N LEU A 68 -16.69 5.42 -11.52
CA LEU A 68 -16.75 3.98 -11.79
C LEU A 68 -17.62 3.22 -10.79
N LEU A 69 -18.13 3.89 -9.75
CA LEU A 69 -18.96 3.33 -8.68
C LEU A 69 -18.30 2.17 -7.93
N VAL A 70 -16.98 2.17 -7.89
CA VAL A 70 -16.14 1.18 -7.19
C VAL A 70 -15.12 1.93 -6.37
N LEU A 71 -14.99 1.59 -5.10
CA LEU A 71 -13.86 2.03 -4.30
C LEU A 71 -12.65 1.14 -4.61
N PRO A 72 -11.46 1.70 -4.80
CA PRO A 72 -10.26 0.91 -5.00
C PRO A 72 -10.04 -0.12 -3.90
N GLU A 73 -9.46 -1.27 -4.24
CA GLU A 73 -8.92 -2.19 -3.26
C GLU A 73 -7.59 -1.60 -2.76
N ALA A 74 -7.50 -1.29 -1.48
CA ALA A 74 -6.31 -0.69 -0.88
C ALA A 74 -5.84 -1.45 0.38
N ARG A 75 -6.46 -2.61 0.66
CA ARG A 75 -6.07 -3.42 1.82
C ARG A 75 -4.70 -4.06 1.60
N GLY A 76 -3.77 -3.78 2.51
CA GLY A 76 -2.39 -4.25 2.40
C GLY A 76 -1.48 -3.34 1.58
N ASP A 77 -2.01 -2.35 0.87
CA ASP A 77 -1.24 -1.45 0.02
C ASP A 77 -0.73 -0.21 0.76
N PHE A 78 0.40 0.31 0.30
CA PHE A 78 0.91 1.63 0.69
C PHE A 78 0.35 2.71 -0.21
N ILE A 79 -0.11 3.81 0.38
CA ILE A 79 -0.59 4.96 -0.38
C ILE A 79 0.60 5.75 -0.93
N ARG A 80 0.63 5.88 -2.25
CA ARG A 80 1.60 6.72 -2.97
C ARG A 80 0.92 7.98 -3.49
N ILE A 81 1.56 9.11 -3.35
CA ILE A 81 1.08 10.35 -3.98
C ILE A 81 1.24 10.22 -5.49
N TRP A 82 0.19 10.56 -6.22
CA TRP A 82 0.17 10.53 -7.68
C TRP A 82 1.21 11.49 -8.26
N ASP A 83 1.88 11.05 -9.31
CA ASP A 83 2.97 11.77 -9.98
C ASP A 83 2.51 13.06 -10.67
N ASP A 84 1.28 13.09 -11.15
CA ASP A 84 0.63 14.24 -11.81
C ASP A 84 1.53 14.96 -12.85
N GLY A 85 2.25 14.17 -13.63
CA GLY A 85 3.12 14.68 -14.69
C GLY A 85 4.51 15.13 -14.26
N ARG A 86 4.92 14.90 -13.01
CA ARG A 86 6.28 15.22 -12.53
C ARG A 86 7.37 14.37 -13.20
N GLY A 87 7.05 13.19 -13.74
CA GLY A 87 7.97 12.31 -14.44
C GLY A 87 8.75 11.32 -13.55
N VAL A 88 8.38 11.18 -12.30
CA VAL A 88 8.98 10.19 -11.36
C VAL A 88 8.31 8.83 -11.47
N ASP A 89 7.02 8.79 -11.85
CA ASP A 89 6.20 7.59 -12.03
C ASP A 89 5.34 7.76 -13.30
N SER A 90 6.02 7.96 -14.43
CA SER A 90 5.39 8.34 -15.70
C SER A 90 4.38 7.29 -16.18
N GLY A 91 3.25 7.75 -16.70
CA GLY A 91 2.19 6.89 -17.22
C GLY A 91 1.29 6.28 -16.15
N ARG A 92 1.51 6.61 -14.88
CA ARG A 92 0.69 6.12 -13.77
C ARG A 92 -0.68 6.80 -13.74
N ALA A 93 -1.75 6.00 -13.80
CA ALA A 93 -3.10 6.52 -13.65
C ALA A 93 -3.45 6.73 -12.17
N LEU A 94 -4.25 7.75 -11.88
CA LEU A 94 -4.80 7.97 -10.54
C LEU A 94 -5.61 6.75 -10.09
N LEU A 95 -5.48 6.35 -8.83
CA LEU A 95 -6.11 5.17 -8.21
C LEU A 95 -5.73 3.81 -8.82
N SER A 96 -4.71 3.72 -9.67
CA SER A 96 -4.20 2.44 -10.15
C SER A 96 -3.32 1.74 -9.11
N ALA A 97 -3.38 0.41 -9.06
CA ALA A 97 -2.49 -0.42 -8.26
C ALA A 97 -1.15 -0.64 -8.95
N GLN A 98 -0.10 -0.93 -8.19
CA GLN A 98 1.22 -1.30 -8.65
C GLN A 98 1.81 -2.33 -7.67
N SER A 99 2.35 -3.42 -8.20
CA SER A 99 3.04 -4.41 -7.39
C SER A 99 4.34 -3.85 -6.83
N ASP A 100 4.86 -4.52 -5.80
CA ASP A 100 6.20 -4.25 -5.28
C ASP A 100 7.25 -4.50 -6.35
N ASP A 101 8.32 -3.72 -6.33
CA ASP A 101 9.45 -3.86 -7.24
C ASP A 101 10.74 -3.42 -6.54
N PHE A 102 11.82 -4.10 -6.86
CA PHE A 102 13.17 -3.75 -6.42
C PHE A 102 13.88 -2.94 -7.48
N LYS A 103 14.37 -1.77 -7.10
CA LYS A 103 15.27 -1.04 -7.98
C LYS A 103 16.48 -1.91 -8.32
N THR A 104 16.78 -2.03 -9.62
CA THR A 104 17.98 -2.73 -10.11
C THR A 104 19.22 -2.25 -9.38
N HIS A 105 19.98 -3.18 -8.82
CA HIS A 105 21.22 -2.91 -8.11
C HIS A 105 22.21 -4.05 -8.36
N GLU A 106 23.48 -3.77 -8.15
CA GLU A 106 24.59 -4.74 -8.34
C GLU A 106 25.26 -5.03 -7.00
N HIS A 107 25.64 -6.27 -6.80
CA HIS A 107 26.52 -6.71 -5.73
C HIS A 107 27.90 -7.02 -6.31
N LYS A 108 28.92 -6.24 -5.94
CA LYS A 108 30.29 -6.52 -6.32
C LYS A 108 30.89 -7.56 -5.39
N ILE A 109 31.35 -8.67 -5.94
CA ILE A 109 32.15 -9.64 -5.20
C ILE A 109 33.61 -9.26 -5.41
N LEU A 110 34.26 -8.78 -4.36
CA LEU A 110 35.68 -8.45 -4.39
C LEU A 110 36.48 -9.75 -4.24
N GLY A 111 37.13 -10.17 -5.31
CA GLY A 111 38.14 -11.22 -5.24
C GLY A 111 39.42 -10.69 -4.56
N LEU A 112 39.92 -11.35 -3.53
CA LEU A 112 41.23 -11.06 -2.99
C LEU A 112 42.28 -11.58 -3.98
N ASN A 113 43.09 -10.68 -4.54
CA ASN A 113 44.29 -11.03 -5.33
C ASN A 113 45.39 -11.58 -4.41
N GLY A 114 45.20 -12.80 -3.90
CA GLY A 114 46.24 -13.58 -3.27
C GLY A 114 46.70 -14.66 -4.24
N SER A 115 47.99 -14.82 -4.41
CA SER A 115 48.55 -15.91 -5.23
C SER A 115 47.88 -17.24 -4.90
N GLY A 116 47.07 -17.75 -5.84
CA GLY A 116 46.54 -19.09 -5.78
C GLY A 116 45.05 -19.27 -5.52
N SER A 117 44.26 -18.19 -5.36
CA SER A 117 42.82 -18.30 -5.15
C SER A 117 42.04 -17.64 -6.29
N ASN A 118 41.83 -18.39 -7.36
CA ASN A 118 40.91 -17.99 -8.42
C ASN A 118 39.48 -18.32 -7.97
N VAL A 119 38.63 -17.29 -7.76
CA VAL A 119 37.18 -17.49 -7.76
C VAL A 119 36.78 -17.68 -9.23
N VAL A 120 36.78 -18.91 -9.72
CA VAL A 120 36.33 -19.22 -11.07
C VAL A 120 34.81 -19.29 -11.07
N PHE A 121 34.18 -18.25 -11.53
CA PHE A 121 32.78 -18.36 -11.99
C PHE A 121 32.85 -19.11 -13.35
N GLY A 122 32.40 -20.34 -13.39
CA GLY A 122 32.43 -21.13 -14.61
C GLY A 122 31.65 -20.41 -15.72
N THR A 123 32.33 -20.16 -16.85
CA THR A 123 31.65 -19.72 -18.08
C THR A 123 30.94 -20.91 -18.66
N VAL A 124 29.65 -21.06 -18.40
CA VAL A 124 28.80 -21.95 -19.19
C VAL A 124 28.49 -21.26 -20.51
N SER A 125 28.75 -21.94 -21.62
CA SER A 125 28.59 -21.43 -22.98
C SER A 125 27.15 -21.14 -23.42
N ASN A 126 26.17 -21.27 -22.53
CA ASN A 126 24.79 -20.88 -22.72
C ASN A 126 24.43 -19.92 -21.60
N ALA A 127 23.83 -18.80 -21.94
CA ALA A 127 23.44 -17.67 -21.04
C ALA A 127 22.43 -18.12 -19.96
N SER A 128 22.82 -19.02 -19.09
CA SER A 128 22.08 -19.38 -17.91
C SER A 128 22.51 -18.44 -16.79
N PRO A 129 21.58 -17.80 -16.10
CA PRO A 129 21.92 -16.96 -14.95
C PRO A 129 22.67 -17.79 -13.90
N LEU A 130 23.67 -17.17 -13.25
CA LEU A 130 24.38 -17.78 -12.14
C LEU A 130 23.39 -17.93 -10.99
N TYR A 131 22.87 -19.14 -10.80
CA TYR A 131 22.03 -19.43 -9.64
C TYR A 131 22.92 -19.55 -8.40
N THR A 132 22.63 -18.76 -7.38
CA THR A 132 23.29 -18.84 -6.08
C THR A 132 22.76 -20.00 -5.21
N SER A 133 21.99 -20.91 -5.78
CA SER A 133 21.44 -22.06 -5.09
C SER A 133 22.40 -23.25 -5.17
N GLY A 134 23.00 -23.54 -4.02
CA GLY A 134 23.56 -24.85 -3.72
C GLY A 134 24.73 -25.36 -4.58
N VAL A 135 25.93 -25.31 -4.04
CA VAL A 135 27.03 -26.15 -4.51
C VAL A 135 26.86 -27.55 -3.91
N SER A 136 26.62 -28.57 -4.72
CA SER A 136 26.68 -29.97 -4.28
C SER A 136 28.13 -30.31 -3.99
N GLN A 137 28.47 -30.59 -2.72
CA GLN A 137 29.73 -31.20 -2.35
C GLN A 137 29.66 -32.72 -2.64
N PRO A 138 30.76 -33.37 -3.08
CA PRO A 138 30.81 -34.81 -3.21
C PRO A 138 30.49 -35.47 -1.86
N GLY A 139 29.34 -36.13 -1.74
CA GLY A 139 28.90 -36.84 -0.54
C GLY A 139 28.15 -36.02 0.51
N GLY A 140 27.76 -34.74 0.23
CA GLY A 140 27.09 -33.89 1.19
C GLY A 140 25.81 -33.24 0.66
N SER A 141 24.98 -32.78 1.59
CA SER A 141 23.80 -31.95 1.31
C SER A 141 24.21 -30.65 0.63
N ALA A 142 23.44 -30.20 -0.35
CA ALA A 142 23.63 -28.89 -0.99
C ALA A 142 23.55 -27.78 0.06
N LEU A 143 24.62 -27.03 0.23
CA LEU A 143 24.65 -25.83 1.05
C LEU A 143 24.35 -24.63 0.15
N PRO A 144 23.42 -23.74 0.50
CA PRO A 144 23.20 -22.53 -0.27
C PRO A 144 24.45 -21.66 -0.20
N ALA A 145 25.02 -21.32 -1.36
CA ALA A 145 26.20 -20.45 -1.45
C ALA A 145 25.92 -19.03 -0.91
N PHE A 146 24.67 -18.64 -0.95
CA PHE A 146 24.16 -17.40 -0.37
C PHE A 146 22.84 -17.68 0.36
N GLN A 147 22.69 -17.13 1.54
CA GLN A 147 21.41 -17.13 2.24
C GLN A 147 20.59 -15.93 1.75
N ASN A 148 19.34 -16.17 1.44
CA ASN A 148 18.36 -15.10 1.18
C ASN A 148 17.50 -14.90 2.45
N PRO A 149 18.00 -14.21 3.49
CA PRO A 149 17.18 -13.91 4.65
C PRO A 149 16.13 -12.87 4.24
N GLY A 150 14.86 -13.20 4.42
CA GLY A 150 13.78 -12.28 4.07
C GLY A 150 12.41 -12.95 4.15
N GLY A 151 11.38 -12.13 4.03
CA GLY A 151 10.00 -12.57 3.88
C GLY A 151 9.59 -12.66 2.40
N THR A 152 8.30 -12.81 2.18
CA THR A 152 7.70 -12.86 0.83
C THR A 152 7.51 -11.47 0.22
N GLU A 153 7.79 -10.41 0.97
CA GLU A 153 7.54 -9.03 0.58
C GLU A 153 8.61 -8.10 1.15
N THR A 154 9.05 -7.14 0.35
CA THR A 154 9.88 -6.02 0.82
C THR A 154 8.97 -4.89 1.29
N ARG A 155 9.02 -4.59 2.58
CA ARG A 155 8.20 -3.52 3.16
C ARG A 155 8.96 -2.72 4.22
N PRO A 156 8.72 -1.40 4.33
CA PRO A 156 9.18 -0.62 5.46
C PRO A 156 8.41 -1.00 6.73
N ARG A 157 8.89 -0.57 7.90
CA ARG A 157 8.10 -0.67 9.14
C ARG A 157 6.82 0.14 8.98
N ASN A 158 5.68 -0.44 9.37
CA ASN A 158 4.37 0.16 9.15
C ASN A 158 3.42 -0.15 10.31
N ILE A 159 2.28 0.57 10.32
CA ILE A 159 1.14 0.37 11.21
C ILE A 159 -0.11 0.31 10.34
N ALA A 160 -0.98 -0.69 10.59
CA ALA A 160 -2.20 -0.87 9.84
C ALA A 160 -3.35 0.00 10.40
N PHE A 161 -4.07 0.67 9.51
CA PHE A 161 -5.31 1.39 9.75
C PHE A 161 -6.38 0.94 8.77
N ASN A 162 -7.66 1.07 9.13
CA ASN A 162 -8.71 1.06 8.13
C ASN A 162 -8.61 2.32 7.26
N PHE A 163 -8.78 2.16 5.96
CA PHE A 163 -8.87 3.27 5.02
C PHE A 163 -10.33 3.43 4.61
N LEU A 164 -10.93 4.56 4.97
CA LEU A 164 -12.36 4.81 4.87
C LEU A 164 -12.65 6.07 4.06
N VAL A 165 -13.89 6.16 3.57
CA VAL A 165 -14.46 7.37 3.00
C VAL A 165 -15.87 7.58 3.56
N ARG A 166 -16.24 8.83 3.86
CA ARG A 166 -17.63 9.17 4.13
C ARG A 166 -18.42 9.13 2.82
N ALA A 167 -19.54 8.39 2.82
CA ALA A 167 -20.40 8.21 1.66
C ALA A 167 -21.69 9.02 1.75
N LYS A 168 -22.15 9.29 3.01
CA LYS A 168 -23.38 10.03 3.28
C LYS A 168 -23.28 10.75 4.61
#